data_7ba548d0c98777ca64dd648c4c7aa950
#
_entry.id   7ba548d0c98777ca64dd648c4c7aa950
#
_cell.length_a   1.000
_cell.length_b   1.000
_cell.length_c   1.000
_cell.angle_alpha   90.00
_cell.angle_beta   90.00
_cell.angle_gamma   90.00
#
_symmetry.space_group_name_H-M   'P 1'
#
loop_
_entity.id
_entity.type
_entity.pdbx_description
1 polymer ?
#
loop_
_entity_poly.entity_id
_entity_poly.type
_entity_poly.pdbx_seq_one_letter_code
_entity_poly.pdbx_strand_id
1 'polypeptide(L)'
;MNITLKNGQRCGVTSAPSSKSHAQRLLICAGLGEGAVTLDCGDISKDIAAAASCVQTLCANVTELGEGVLRVEPCAKPSKGVKALHCGESGSTLRFLIPVCGALGESVVFKMEGRLSERPLSPLDEVLTAHGMTLERIGTELHCAGRLTGGEFEIAGNVSSQFISGLLFALPLLNSDSTLTVTGKLESSAYIAMTENALRQSGIKFTKNDNVYTIPGRQRYHLSEACTVEGDLSNAAFFLCMGALSDEGVTVQNIPEHTSQGDKRIIDILRLFGADVAVSGDSVTVKKGRLTACTVDAAEIPDLVPVVSTVAAAAEGDTHIINAARVRLKESDRLMTTATLLRSLGASVEELPDGLIIHGGRPLHGGTIDSFNDHRIAMSAAVAACICTDPVTVTGCECVNKSFPRFWEKFNGLECRQ
;
A
#
# COMPACT_ATOMS: atom_id res chain seq x y z
N MET A 1 -7.21 -12.05 17.48
CA MET A 1 -6.86 -11.38 18.78
C MET A 1 -7.74 -10.15 18.99
N ASN A 2 -7.90 -9.71 20.24
CA ASN A 2 -8.64 -8.48 20.54
C ASN A 2 -7.75 -7.56 21.37
N ILE A 3 -7.90 -6.25 21.17
CA ILE A 3 -7.22 -5.22 21.97
C ILE A 3 -8.25 -4.20 22.44
N THR A 4 -8.19 -3.81 23.70
CA THR A 4 -9.01 -2.70 24.23
C THR A 4 -8.14 -1.47 24.40
N LEU A 5 -8.48 -0.43 23.68
CA LEU A 5 -7.80 0.85 23.62
C LEU A 5 -8.42 1.81 24.62
N LYS A 6 -7.59 2.41 25.47
CA LYS A 6 -8.04 3.52 26.33
C LYS A 6 -8.39 4.71 25.43
N ASN A 7 -9.53 5.31 25.71
CA ASN A 7 -9.92 6.59 25.11
C ASN A 7 -9.01 7.73 25.60
N GLY A 8 -8.93 8.79 24.82
CA GLY A 8 -8.15 9.99 25.11
C GLY A 8 -7.10 10.31 24.06
N GLN A 9 -6.73 11.59 24.02
CA GLN A 9 -5.78 12.13 23.04
C GLN A 9 -4.41 11.45 23.16
N ARG A 10 -3.75 11.26 22.02
CA ARG A 10 -2.38 10.74 21.98
C ARG A 10 -1.42 11.83 21.63
N CYS A 11 -0.30 11.92 22.36
CA CYS A 11 0.75 12.90 22.10
C CYS A 11 2.14 12.31 22.27
N GLY A 12 3.14 12.97 21.69
CA GLY A 12 4.54 12.57 21.77
C GLY A 12 5.21 12.37 20.41
N VAL A 13 6.26 11.56 20.39
CA VAL A 13 7.09 11.32 19.22
C VAL A 13 7.05 9.84 18.84
N THR A 14 6.90 9.57 17.55
CA THR A 14 7.00 8.23 16.98
C THR A 14 7.71 8.29 15.63
N SER A 15 7.91 7.14 14.96
CA SER A 15 8.52 7.11 13.64
C SER A 15 7.65 6.29 12.67
N ALA A 16 7.61 6.71 11.41
CA ALA A 16 7.04 5.92 10.34
C ALA A 16 7.77 4.58 10.19
N PRO A 17 7.06 3.46 9.92
CA PRO A 17 7.72 2.22 9.51
C PRO A 17 8.29 2.38 8.11
N SER A 18 9.10 1.42 7.65
CA SER A 18 9.54 1.38 6.26
C SER A 18 8.39 1.09 5.30
N SER A 19 8.42 1.75 4.14
CA SER A 19 7.34 1.65 3.15
C SER A 19 7.27 0.26 2.52
N LYS A 20 6.19 -0.46 2.85
CA LYS A 20 5.88 -1.75 2.24
C LYS A 20 5.90 -1.66 0.70
N SER A 21 5.29 -0.61 0.15
CA SER A 21 5.18 -0.41 -1.30
C SER A 21 6.53 -0.16 -1.97
N HIS A 22 7.46 0.52 -1.29
CA HIS A 22 8.82 0.72 -1.76
C HIS A 22 9.65 -0.55 -1.62
N ALA A 23 9.61 -1.21 -0.45
CA ALA A 23 10.33 -2.46 -0.19
C ALA A 23 10.04 -3.55 -1.23
N GLN A 24 8.76 -3.78 -1.56
CA GLN A 24 8.36 -4.78 -2.56
C GLN A 24 8.96 -4.49 -3.94
N ARG A 25 9.03 -3.20 -4.33
CA ARG A 25 9.62 -2.79 -5.60
C ARG A 25 11.12 -3.03 -5.63
N LEU A 26 11.82 -2.63 -4.58
CA LEU A 26 13.27 -2.86 -4.47
C LEU A 26 13.61 -4.35 -4.40
N LEU A 27 12.82 -5.18 -3.69
CA LEU A 27 12.98 -6.62 -3.66
C LEU A 27 12.89 -7.25 -5.05
N ILE A 28 11.90 -6.85 -5.85
CA ILE A 28 11.75 -7.34 -7.22
C ILE A 28 12.94 -6.88 -8.08
N CYS A 29 13.30 -5.60 -8.02
CA CYS A 29 14.44 -5.09 -8.78
C CYS A 29 15.76 -5.77 -8.38
N ALA A 30 15.98 -5.99 -7.07
CA ALA A 30 17.14 -6.70 -6.57
C ALA A 30 17.17 -8.16 -7.05
N GLY A 31 16.03 -8.87 -6.97
CA GLY A 31 15.94 -10.27 -7.41
C GLY A 31 16.12 -10.47 -8.90
N LEU A 32 15.77 -9.47 -9.71
CA LEU A 32 15.96 -9.47 -11.17
C LEU A 32 17.34 -8.93 -11.60
N GLY A 33 18.17 -8.52 -10.63
CA GLY A 33 19.45 -7.88 -10.85
C GLY A 33 20.59 -8.83 -11.18
N GLU A 34 21.80 -8.27 -11.29
CA GLU A 34 23.03 -9.02 -11.56
C GLU A 34 23.96 -9.11 -10.33
N GLY A 35 23.83 -8.20 -9.36
CA GLY A 35 24.65 -8.12 -8.15
C GLY A 35 23.87 -8.34 -6.88
N ALA A 36 24.56 -8.75 -5.82
CA ALA A 36 23.96 -8.85 -4.49
C ALA A 36 23.62 -7.46 -3.93
N VAL A 37 22.44 -7.33 -3.35
CA VAL A 37 21.94 -6.08 -2.77
C VAL A 37 21.53 -6.31 -1.33
N THR A 38 21.91 -5.41 -0.45
CA THR A 38 21.42 -5.36 0.94
C THR A 38 20.32 -4.30 1.03
N LEU A 39 19.13 -4.73 1.43
CA LEU A 39 17.95 -3.87 1.60
C LEU A 39 17.66 -3.71 3.09
N ASP A 40 17.75 -2.48 3.59
CA ASP A 40 17.23 -2.15 4.91
C ASP A 40 15.72 -1.87 4.79
N CYS A 41 14.93 -2.85 5.19
CA CYS A 41 13.47 -2.83 5.15
C CYS A 41 12.86 -2.47 6.51
N GLY A 42 13.67 -2.23 7.55
CA GLY A 42 13.17 -2.00 8.91
C GLY A 42 12.25 -3.14 9.39
N ASP A 43 11.01 -2.84 9.69
CA ASP A 43 10.05 -3.85 10.14
C ASP A 43 9.55 -4.71 8.98
N ILE A 44 9.83 -6.01 8.99
CA ILE A 44 9.34 -6.94 7.97
C ILE A 44 7.85 -7.23 8.20
N SER A 45 7.00 -6.61 7.40
CA SER A 45 5.57 -6.91 7.37
C SER A 45 5.27 -8.21 6.63
N LYS A 46 4.07 -8.78 6.83
CA LYS A 46 3.65 -10.01 6.11
C LYS A 46 3.72 -9.83 4.58
N ASP A 47 3.37 -8.67 4.07
CA ASP A 47 3.43 -8.39 2.63
C ASP A 47 4.87 -8.30 2.10
N ILE A 48 5.82 -7.76 2.90
CA ILE A 48 7.26 -7.75 2.55
C ILE A 48 7.80 -9.18 2.59
N ALA A 49 7.48 -9.96 3.62
CA ALA A 49 7.89 -11.35 3.74
C ALA A 49 7.37 -12.21 2.58
N ALA A 50 6.10 -12.01 2.16
CA ALA A 50 5.54 -12.70 1.01
C ALA A 50 6.29 -12.36 -0.29
N ALA A 51 6.62 -11.08 -0.51
CA ALA A 51 7.40 -10.66 -1.67
C ALA A 51 8.81 -11.26 -1.65
N ALA A 52 9.50 -11.23 -0.51
CA ALA A 52 10.81 -11.82 -0.33
C ALA A 52 10.81 -13.34 -0.61
N SER A 53 9.82 -14.07 -0.06
CA SER A 53 9.64 -15.50 -0.31
C SER A 53 9.38 -15.82 -1.77
N CYS A 54 8.55 -15.04 -2.46
CA CYS A 54 8.28 -15.21 -3.89
C CYS A 54 9.53 -14.94 -4.75
N VAL A 55 10.27 -13.85 -4.45
CA VAL A 55 11.54 -13.53 -5.13
C VAL A 55 12.57 -14.63 -4.88
N GLN A 56 12.67 -15.14 -3.65
CA GLN A 56 13.56 -16.26 -3.31
C GLN A 56 13.22 -17.52 -4.12
N THR A 57 11.96 -17.83 -4.29
CA THR A 57 11.54 -19.00 -5.07
C THR A 57 11.77 -18.79 -6.57
N LEU A 58 11.61 -17.56 -7.04
CA LEU A 58 11.60 -17.26 -8.48
C LEU A 58 13.00 -17.06 -9.04
N CYS A 59 13.83 -16.18 -8.45
CA CYS A 59 15.01 -15.66 -9.13
C CYS A 59 16.19 -15.23 -8.23
N ALA A 60 16.13 -15.41 -6.90
CA ALA A 60 17.23 -14.99 -6.02
C ALA A 60 17.37 -15.91 -4.79
N ASN A 61 18.50 -15.78 -4.07
CA ASN A 61 18.56 -16.16 -2.66
C ASN A 61 18.28 -14.94 -1.81
N VAL A 62 17.39 -15.05 -0.83
CA VAL A 62 17.06 -13.97 0.11
C VAL A 62 17.38 -14.44 1.52
N THR A 63 18.25 -13.70 2.20
CA THR A 63 18.68 -14.03 3.57
C THR A 63 18.40 -12.82 4.46
N GLU A 64 17.73 -13.03 5.59
CA GLU A 64 17.57 -12.00 6.60
C GLU A 64 18.83 -11.95 7.47
N LEU A 65 19.48 -10.78 7.52
CA LEU A 65 20.70 -10.55 8.29
C LEU A 65 20.41 -10.08 9.72
N GLY A 66 19.15 -9.89 10.07
CA GLY A 66 18.63 -9.36 11.34
C GLY A 66 18.09 -7.95 11.22
N GLU A 67 17.24 -7.56 12.19
CA GLU A 67 16.65 -6.22 12.31
C GLU A 67 15.97 -5.70 11.01
N GLY A 68 15.38 -6.62 10.22
CA GLY A 68 14.68 -6.26 8.98
C GLY A 68 15.60 -5.96 7.79
N VAL A 69 16.88 -6.30 7.87
CA VAL A 69 17.83 -6.18 6.77
C VAL A 69 17.84 -7.46 5.95
N LEU A 70 17.53 -7.36 4.67
CA LEU A 70 17.48 -8.47 3.72
C LEU A 70 18.66 -8.38 2.75
N ARG A 71 19.41 -9.47 2.60
CA ARG A 71 20.38 -9.66 1.54
C ARG A 71 19.76 -10.44 0.40
N VAL A 72 19.72 -9.85 -0.77
CA VAL A 72 19.17 -10.44 -2.00
C VAL A 72 20.31 -10.73 -2.96
N GLU A 73 20.49 -11.99 -3.30
CA GLU A 73 21.54 -12.46 -4.23
C GLU A 73 20.87 -13.09 -5.45
N PRO A 74 20.80 -12.38 -6.58
CA PRO A 74 20.21 -12.92 -7.81
C PRO A 74 20.88 -14.22 -8.21
N CYS A 75 20.09 -15.19 -8.59
CA CYS A 75 20.61 -16.46 -9.09
C CYS A 75 19.65 -17.07 -10.11
N ALA A 76 20.21 -17.67 -11.15
CA ALA A 76 19.42 -18.50 -12.04
C ALA A 76 18.88 -19.69 -11.24
N LYS A 77 17.56 -19.85 -11.20
CA LYS A 77 16.91 -21.01 -10.58
C LYS A 77 16.15 -21.80 -11.65
N PRO A 78 16.84 -22.41 -12.61
CA PRO A 78 16.15 -23.25 -13.59
C PRO A 78 15.50 -24.39 -12.83
N SER A 79 14.17 -24.44 -12.84
CA SER A 79 13.42 -25.58 -12.35
C SER A 79 12.85 -26.36 -13.52
N LYS A 80 12.89 -27.70 -13.43
CA LYS A 80 12.19 -28.57 -14.38
C LYS A 80 10.70 -28.76 -14.04
N GLY A 81 10.13 -27.88 -13.22
CA GLY A 81 8.78 -28.02 -12.71
C GLY A 81 8.11 -26.70 -12.41
N VAL A 82 6.85 -26.78 -12.00
CA VAL A 82 6.04 -25.64 -11.61
C VAL A 82 6.49 -25.13 -10.22
N LYS A 83 6.80 -23.83 -10.10
CA LYS A 83 7.17 -23.19 -8.85
C LYS A 83 5.91 -22.73 -8.09
N ALA A 84 5.86 -22.96 -6.77
CA ALA A 84 4.79 -22.45 -5.92
C ALA A 84 5.21 -21.11 -5.28
N LEU A 85 4.45 -20.05 -5.53
CA LEU A 85 4.69 -18.71 -5.02
C LEU A 85 3.59 -18.35 -4.01
N HIS A 86 3.95 -18.22 -2.74
CA HIS A 86 3.03 -17.94 -1.64
C HIS A 86 2.87 -16.42 -1.47
N CYS A 87 1.83 -15.85 -2.06
CA CYS A 87 1.55 -14.41 -1.99
C CYS A 87 0.85 -14.00 -0.69
N GLY A 88 0.33 -14.95 0.09
CA GLY A 88 -0.56 -14.63 1.21
C GLY A 88 -1.73 -13.76 0.75
N GLU A 89 -1.96 -12.64 1.41
CA GLU A 89 -2.98 -11.65 1.03
C GLU A 89 -2.41 -10.48 0.21
N SER A 90 -1.12 -10.53 -0.20
CA SER A 90 -0.43 -9.42 -0.85
C SER A 90 -0.82 -9.28 -2.33
N GLY A 91 -1.76 -8.37 -2.62
CA GLY A 91 -2.19 -8.10 -4.00
C GLY A 91 -1.10 -7.48 -4.88
N SER A 92 -0.17 -6.72 -4.31
CA SER A 92 0.98 -6.16 -5.04
C SER A 92 1.98 -7.25 -5.42
N THR A 93 2.34 -8.14 -4.49
CA THR A 93 3.22 -9.29 -4.78
C THR A 93 2.67 -10.12 -5.94
N LEU A 94 1.38 -10.51 -5.87
CA LEU A 94 0.73 -11.26 -6.94
C LEU A 94 0.81 -10.52 -8.28
N ARG A 95 0.29 -9.30 -8.35
CA ARG A 95 0.12 -8.56 -9.60
C ARG A 95 1.42 -8.07 -10.22
N PHE A 96 2.44 -7.83 -9.41
CA PHE A 96 3.77 -7.49 -9.92
C PHE A 96 4.47 -8.72 -10.52
N LEU A 97 4.34 -9.87 -9.87
CA LEU A 97 5.09 -11.06 -10.28
C LEU A 97 4.43 -11.86 -11.41
N ILE A 98 3.12 -11.74 -11.64
CA ILE A 98 2.48 -12.45 -12.77
C ILE A 98 3.18 -12.13 -14.10
N PRO A 99 3.30 -10.85 -14.54
CA PRO A 99 3.99 -10.54 -15.79
C PRO A 99 5.49 -10.89 -15.76
N VAL A 100 6.14 -10.74 -14.60
CA VAL A 100 7.56 -11.08 -14.42
C VAL A 100 7.79 -12.56 -14.65
N CYS A 101 6.92 -13.45 -14.13
CA CYS A 101 7.02 -14.89 -14.38
C CYS A 101 6.94 -15.20 -15.88
N GLY A 102 6.03 -14.55 -16.60
CA GLY A 102 5.93 -14.66 -18.05
C GLY A 102 7.18 -14.18 -18.78
N ALA A 103 7.76 -13.06 -18.35
CA ALA A 103 9.00 -12.54 -18.93
C ALA A 103 10.19 -13.48 -18.72
N LEU A 104 10.27 -14.14 -17.56
CA LEU A 104 11.26 -15.17 -17.26
C LEU A 104 10.97 -16.51 -17.95
N GLY A 105 9.74 -16.72 -18.44
CA GLY A 105 9.29 -17.99 -19.04
C GLY A 105 9.10 -19.10 -18.02
N GLU A 106 8.77 -18.75 -16.78
CA GLU A 106 8.57 -19.69 -15.68
C GLU A 106 7.10 -20.09 -15.53
N SER A 107 6.86 -21.38 -15.32
CA SER A 107 5.54 -21.89 -14.95
C SER A 107 5.39 -21.85 -13.44
N VAL A 108 4.35 -21.19 -12.95
CA VAL A 108 4.16 -20.94 -11.52
C VAL A 108 2.71 -21.18 -11.07
N VAL A 109 2.55 -21.51 -9.80
CA VAL A 109 1.26 -21.49 -9.10
C VAL A 109 1.35 -20.46 -7.98
N PHE A 110 0.58 -19.39 -8.09
CA PHE A 110 0.43 -18.42 -7.01
C PHE A 110 -0.61 -18.93 -6.02
N LYS A 111 -0.21 -19.04 -4.74
CA LYS A 111 -1.10 -19.40 -3.64
C LYS A 111 -1.56 -18.13 -2.93
N MET A 112 -2.87 -17.93 -2.89
CA MET A 112 -3.53 -16.73 -2.38
C MET A 112 -4.30 -17.05 -1.11
N GLU A 113 -4.35 -16.09 -0.17
CA GLU A 113 -5.09 -16.18 1.08
C GLU A 113 -6.10 -15.02 1.20
N GLY A 114 -7.01 -15.16 2.16
CA GLY A 114 -8.05 -14.16 2.40
C GLY A 114 -8.86 -13.86 1.15
N ARG A 115 -9.20 -12.59 0.96
CA ARG A 115 -9.96 -12.13 -0.21
C ARG A 115 -9.14 -11.94 -1.48
N LEU A 116 -7.82 -12.27 -1.48
CA LEU A 116 -6.98 -12.01 -2.65
C LEU A 116 -7.46 -12.79 -3.89
N SER A 117 -7.95 -14.01 -3.70
CA SER A 117 -8.49 -14.83 -4.79
C SER A 117 -9.79 -14.28 -5.40
N GLU A 118 -10.52 -13.44 -4.69
CA GLU A 118 -11.77 -12.82 -5.16
C GLU A 118 -11.51 -11.52 -5.95
N ARG A 119 -10.34 -10.91 -5.76
CA ARG A 119 -9.99 -9.63 -6.38
C ARG A 119 -9.79 -9.80 -7.89
N PRO A 120 -10.30 -8.87 -8.72
CA PRO A 120 -10.21 -8.98 -10.17
C PRO A 120 -8.76 -8.95 -10.66
N LEU A 121 -8.49 -9.70 -11.73
CA LEU A 121 -7.26 -9.63 -12.51
C LEU A 121 -7.47 -8.94 -13.86
N SER A 122 -8.72 -8.95 -14.36
CA SER A 122 -9.08 -8.22 -15.59
C SER A 122 -8.81 -6.70 -15.43
N PRO A 123 -8.23 -6.04 -16.44
CA PRO A 123 -7.88 -6.54 -17.78
C PRO A 123 -6.44 -7.11 -17.90
N LEU A 124 -5.70 -7.32 -16.80
CA LEU A 124 -4.31 -7.78 -16.87
C LEU A 124 -4.21 -9.21 -17.49
N ASP A 125 -5.11 -10.10 -17.12
CA ASP A 125 -5.13 -11.47 -17.59
C ASP A 125 -5.39 -11.56 -19.11
N GLU A 126 -6.29 -10.74 -19.65
CA GLU A 126 -6.54 -10.66 -21.10
C GLU A 126 -5.29 -10.14 -21.83
N VAL A 127 -4.66 -9.08 -21.32
CA VAL A 127 -3.44 -8.49 -21.90
C VAL A 127 -2.32 -9.54 -21.94
N LEU A 128 -2.08 -10.23 -20.84
CA LEU A 128 -1.01 -11.23 -20.75
C LEU A 128 -1.29 -12.45 -21.64
N THR A 129 -2.56 -12.86 -21.75
CA THR A 129 -2.96 -13.97 -22.62
C THR A 129 -2.75 -13.62 -24.10
N ALA A 130 -3.08 -12.40 -24.51
CA ALA A 130 -2.82 -11.91 -25.87
C ALA A 130 -1.32 -11.91 -26.23
N HIS A 131 -0.44 -11.87 -25.23
CA HIS A 131 1.02 -11.85 -25.38
C HIS A 131 1.70 -13.18 -25.02
N GLY A 132 0.96 -14.32 -25.03
CA GLY A 132 1.53 -15.67 -24.99
C GLY A 132 1.56 -16.35 -23.62
N MET A 133 0.92 -15.77 -22.59
CA MET A 133 0.73 -16.43 -21.31
C MET A 133 -0.62 -17.17 -21.25
N THR A 134 -0.69 -18.13 -20.35
CA THR A 134 -1.94 -18.76 -19.92
C THR A 134 -2.13 -18.54 -18.43
N LEU A 135 -3.32 -18.11 -18.01
CA LEU A 135 -3.70 -17.89 -16.64
C LEU A 135 -4.98 -18.65 -16.34
N GLU A 136 -4.95 -19.51 -15.33
CA GLU A 136 -6.11 -20.31 -14.91
C GLU A 136 -6.28 -20.19 -13.41
N ARG A 137 -7.45 -19.75 -12.95
CA ARG A 137 -7.79 -19.67 -11.53
C ARG A 137 -8.50 -20.94 -11.08
N ILE A 138 -7.94 -21.60 -10.07
CA ILE A 138 -8.49 -22.84 -9.47
C ILE A 138 -8.61 -22.62 -7.96
N GLY A 139 -9.80 -22.25 -7.49
CA GLY A 139 -10.01 -21.90 -6.08
C GLY A 139 -9.16 -20.71 -5.64
N THR A 140 -8.29 -20.93 -4.65
CA THR A 140 -7.36 -19.92 -4.12
C THR A 140 -6.00 -19.94 -4.81
N GLU A 141 -5.86 -20.68 -5.92
CA GLU A 141 -4.63 -20.76 -6.70
C GLU A 141 -4.80 -20.09 -8.06
N LEU A 142 -3.73 -19.45 -8.54
CA LEU A 142 -3.62 -18.95 -9.92
C LEU A 142 -2.45 -19.65 -10.60
N HIS A 143 -2.76 -20.45 -11.58
CA HIS A 143 -1.80 -21.17 -12.41
C HIS A 143 -1.40 -20.29 -13.59
N CYS A 144 -0.12 -20.01 -13.74
CA CYS A 144 0.42 -19.19 -14.82
C CYS A 144 1.50 -19.98 -15.56
N ALA A 145 1.43 -19.98 -16.89
CA ALA A 145 2.41 -20.60 -17.76
C ALA A 145 2.55 -19.81 -19.07
N GLY A 146 3.50 -20.19 -19.90
CA GLY A 146 3.78 -19.51 -21.16
C GLY A 146 4.88 -18.46 -21.03
N ARG A 147 5.32 -17.94 -22.16
CA ARG A 147 6.37 -16.93 -22.23
C ARG A 147 5.79 -15.63 -22.79
N LEU A 148 5.95 -14.56 -22.03
CA LEU A 148 5.52 -13.24 -22.45
C LEU A 148 6.36 -12.77 -23.64
N THR A 149 5.70 -12.28 -24.69
CA THR A 149 6.33 -11.72 -25.88
C THR A 149 6.17 -10.20 -25.89
N GLY A 150 7.20 -9.48 -26.39
CA GLY A 150 7.12 -8.03 -26.50
C GLY A 150 6.19 -7.58 -27.63
N GLY A 151 5.97 -6.27 -27.72
CA GLY A 151 5.08 -5.66 -28.68
C GLY A 151 4.25 -4.54 -28.09
N GLU A 152 3.04 -4.34 -28.59
CA GLU A 152 2.14 -3.28 -28.17
C GLU A 152 1.17 -3.78 -27.09
N PHE A 153 1.29 -3.21 -25.91
CA PHE A 153 0.43 -3.48 -24.76
C PHE A 153 -0.53 -2.32 -24.54
N GLU A 154 -1.78 -2.62 -24.28
CA GLU A 154 -2.78 -1.62 -23.88
C GLU A 154 -3.48 -2.05 -22.62
N ILE A 155 -3.59 -1.15 -21.62
CA ILE A 155 -4.23 -1.44 -20.35
C ILE A 155 -4.98 -0.23 -19.80
N ALA A 156 -6.16 -0.46 -19.21
CA ALA A 156 -6.96 0.59 -18.59
C ALA A 156 -6.32 1.13 -17.32
N GLY A 157 -6.18 2.47 -17.23
CA GLY A 157 -5.53 3.17 -16.10
C GLY A 157 -6.39 3.31 -14.85
N ASN A 158 -7.68 3.08 -14.96
CA ASN A 158 -8.66 3.28 -13.88
C ASN A 158 -8.99 2.03 -13.06
N VAL A 159 -8.39 0.87 -13.38
CA VAL A 159 -8.66 -0.39 -12.65
C VAL A 159 -7.64 -0.61 -11.53
N SER A 160 -6.36 -0.70 -11.87
CA SER A 160 -5.30 -0.93 -10.89
C SER A 160 -3.92 -0.47 -11.36
N SER A 161 -3.30 0.45 -10.62
CA SER A 161 -1.90 0.83 -10.83
C SER A 161 -0.92 -0.34 -10.66
N GLN A 162 -1.33 -1.42 -9.97
CA GLN A 162 -0.51 -2.61 -9.78
C GLN A 162 -0.34 -3.40 -11.08
N PHE A 163 -1.32 -3.36 -11.98
CA PHE A 163 -1.23 -4.00 -13.29
C PHE A 163 -0.16 -3.34 -14.16
N ILE A 164 -0.21 -2.01 -14.22
CA ILE A 164 0.77 -1.19 -14.94
C ILE A 164 2.18 -1.41 -14.35
N SER A 165 2.29 -1.38 -13.02
CA SER A 165 3.57 -1.63 -12.33
C SER A 165 4.14 -3.01 -12.62
N GLY A 166 3.30 -4.05 -12.66
CA GLY A 166 3.73 -5.41 -13.00
C GLY A 166 4.27 -5.51 -14.43
N LEU A 167 3.58 -4.90 -15.39
CA LEU A 167 4.06 -4.83 -16.78
C LEU A 167 5.37 -4.06 -16.87
N LEU A 168 5.50 -2.91 -16.19
CA LEU A 168 6.73 -2.12 -16.17
C LEU A 168 7.93 -2.89 -15.61
N PHE A 169 7.75 -3.82 -14.67
CA PHE A 169 8.82 -4.73 -14.21
C PHE A 169 9.15 -5.81 -15.23
N ALA A 170 8.21 -6.28 -16.00
CA ALA A 170 8.39 -7.41 -16.90
C ALA A 170 8.96 -7.01 -18.27
N LEU A 171 8.44 -5.92 -18.86
CA LEU A 171 8.72 -5.53 -20.25
C LEU A 171 10.22 -5.29 -20.54
N PRO A 172 11.03 -4.71 -19.63
CA PRO A 172 12.47 -4.55 -19.86
C PRO A 172 13.22 -5.86 -20.07
N LEU A 173 12.72 -6.98 -19.52
CA LEU A 173 13.35 -8.30 -19.60
C LEU A 173 13.11 -9.02 -20.94
N LEU A 174 12.15 -8.57 -21.73
CA LEU A 174 11.74 -9.24 -22.95
C LEU A 174 12.80 -9.15 -24.05
N ASN A 175 12.75 -10.08 -25.00
CA ASN A 175 13.73 -10.14 -26.09
C ASN A 175 13.54 -9.05 -27.18
N SER A 176 12.42 -8.35 -27.17
CA SER A 176 12.09 -7.25 -28.09
C SER A 176 11.56 -6.06 -27.33
N ASP A 177 11.62 -4.89 -27.96
CA ASP A 177 11.06 -3.66 -27.44
C ASP A 177 9.55 -3.77 -27.28
N SER A 178 9.01 -2.98 -26.34
CA SER A 178 7.58 -2.94 -26.06
C SER A 178 7.09 -1.52 -25.91
N THR A 179 5.83 -1.31 -26.28
CA THR A 179 5.09 -0.08 -25.99
C THR A 179 3.95 -0.43 -25.05
N LEU A 180 3.81 0.31 -23.96
CA LEU A 180 2.69 0.19 -23.02
C LEU A 180 1.85 1.46 -23.05
N THR A 181 0.65 1.35 -23.58
CA THR A 181 -0.35 2.44 -23.60
C THR A 181 -1.32 2.27 -22.45
N VAL A 182 -1.39 3.28 -21.59
CA VAL A 182 -2.37 3.34 -20.49
C VAL A 182 -3.57 4.13 -20.95
N THR A 183 -4.72 3.47 -21.10
CA THR A 183 -5.94 4.08 -21.64
C THR A 183 -6.84 4.62 -20.55
N GLY A 184 -7.65 5.61 -20.91
CA GLY A 184 -8.61 6.23 -20.00
C GLY A 184 -7.97 7.10 -18.92
N LYS A 185 -8.71 7.33 -17.84
CA LYS A 185 -8.23 8.11 -16.68
C LYS A 185 -7.21 7.29 -15.89
N LEU A 186 -6.01 7.85 -15.72
CA LEU A 186 -5.01 7.26 -14.85
C LEU A 186 -5.33 7.60 -13.39
N GLU A 187 -5.49 6.58 -12.55
CA GLU A 187 -5.73 6.72 -11.12
C GLU A 187 -4.61 6.07 -10.32
N SER A 188 -4.33 6.61 -9.12
CA SER A 188 -3.18 6.19 -8.29
C SER A 188 -1.85 6.29 -9.05
N SER A 189 -1.66 7.36 -9.80
CA SER A 189 -0.46 7.65 -10.60
C SER A 189 0.81 7.64 -9.75
N ALA A 190 0.73 8.04 -8.49
CA ALA A 190 1.83 8.04 -7.54
C ALA A 190 2.43 6.63 -7.33
N TYR A 191 1.62 5.57 -7.29
CA TYR A 191 2.14 4.20 -7.18
C TYR A 191 2.87 3.75 -8.43
N ILE A 192 2.50 4.26 -9.60
CA ILE A 192 3.23 4.01 -10.85
C ILE A 192 4.54 4.80 -10.80
N ALA A 193 4.53 6.05 -10.34
CA ALA A 193 5.74 6.85 -10.17
C ALA A 193 6.76 6.18 -9.22
N MET A 194 6.29 5.53 -8.14
CA MET A 194 7.16 4.70 -7.28
C MET A 194 7.83 3.57 -8.08
N THR A 195 7.11 2.92 -8.99
CA THR A 195 7.67 1.88 -9.85
C THR A 195 8.66 2.46 -10.86
N GLU A 196 8.32 3.57 -11.51
CA GLU A 196 9.23 4.29 -12.40
C GLU A 196 10.54 4.66 -11.71
N ASN A 197 10.46 5.14 -10.45
CA ASN A 197 11.65 5.49 -9.68
C ASN A 197 12.49 4.26 -9.33
N ALA A 198 11.88 3.14 -8.89
CA ALA A 198 12.60 1.89 -8.62
C ALA A 198 13.30 1.36 -9.90
N LEU A 199 12.65 1.45 -11.06
CA LEU A 199 13.23 1.07 -12.34
C LEU A 199 14.42 1.96 -12.71
N ARG A 200 14.30 3.29 -12.57
CA ARG A 200 15.41 4.22 -12.83
C ARG A 200 16.59 3.98 -11.90
N GLN A 201 16.32 3.76 -10.60
CA GLN A 201 17.35 3.38 -9.62
C GLN A 201 18.05 2.08 -9.99
N SER A 202 17.33 1.17 -10.66
CA SER A 202 17.87 -0.10 -11.15
C SER A 202 18.49 -0.01 -12.55
N GLY A 203 18.74 1.18 -13.08
CA GLY A 203 19.37 1.39 -14.38
C GLY A 203 18.47 1.09 -15.59
N ILE A 204 17.21 0.77 -15.38
CA ILE A 204 16.25 0.48 -16.47
C ILE A 204 15.89 1.76 -17.21
N LYS A 205 15.98 1.70 -18.53
CA LYS A 205 15.68 2.81 -19.44
C LYS A 205 14.29 2.64 -20.04
N PHE A 206 13.52 3.69 -20.03
CA PHE A 206 12.25 3.82 -20.72
C PHE A 206 11.97 5.30 -21.00
N THR A 207 11.15 5.59 -21.98
CA THR A 207 10.59 6.92 -22.19
C THR A 207 9.10 6.90 -21.92
N LYS A 208 8.57 8.02 -21.45
CA LYS A 208 7.15 8.21 -21.19
C LYS A 208 6.71 9.50 -21.84
N ASN A 209 5.75 9.39 -22.74
CA ASN A 209 5.07 10.52 -23.36
C ASN A 209 3.58 10.42 -23.01
N ASP A 210 3.09 11.31 -22.18
CA ASP A 210 1.74 11.23 -21.61
C ASP A 210 1.49 9.87 -20.93
N ASN A 211 0.61 9.06 -21.49
CA ASN A 211 0.25 7.74 -20.99
C ASN A 211 0.88 6.58 -21.79
N VAL A 212 1.88 6.87 -22.63
CA VAL A 212 2.56 5.87 -23.45
C VAL A 212 4.00 5.70 -22.98
N TYR A 213 4.36 4.47 -22.62
CA TYR A 213 5.71 4.06 -22.28
C TYR A 213 6.34 3.35 -23.48
N THR A 214 7.54 3.75 -23.87
CA THR A 214 8.39 3.00 -24.80
C THR A 214 9.54 2.38 -24.01
N ILE A 215 9.63 1.06 -24.05
CA ILE A 215 10.50 0.28 -23.17
C ILE A 215 11.38 -0.63 -24.03
N PRO A 216 12.68 -0.31 -24.19
CA PRO A 216 13.62 -1.22 -24.84
C PRO A 216 13.67 -2.57 -24.10
N GLY A 217 13.72 -3.64 -24.86
CA GLY A 217 13.89 -4.97 -24.31
C GLY A 217 15.34 -5.32 -23.96
N ARG A 218 15.60 -6.55 -23.49
CA ARG A 218 16.93 -7.11 -23.17
C ARG A 218 17.71 -6.28 -22.16
N GLN A 219 17.02 -5.57 -21.29
CA GLN A 219 17.65 -4.79 -20.23
C GLN A 219 17.94 -5.67 -19.01
N ARG A 220 18.85 -5.20 -18.17
CA ARG A 220 19.26 -5.85 -16.94
C ARG A 220 19.10 -4.88 -15.79
N TYR A 221 18.64 -5.39 -14.67
CA TYR A 221 18.48 -4.61 -13.45
C TYR A 221 19.81 -4.51 -12.73
N HIS A 222 20.11 -3.33 -12.23
CA HIS A 222 21.32 -3.07 -11.44
C HIS A 222 20.99 -2.04 -10.36
N LEU A 223 20.82 -2.49 -9.12
CA LEU A 223 20.71 -1.65 -7.95
C LEU A 223 22.06 -1.45 -7.26
N SER A 224 22.19 -0.37 -6.51
CA SER A 224 23.33 -0.18 -5.61
C SER A 224 23.42 -1.32 -4.59
N GLU A 225 24.64 -1.65 -4.14
CA GLU A 225 24.90 -2.76 -3.20
C GLU A 225 24.14 -2.62 -1.87
N ALA A 226 23.79 -1.39 -1.48
CA ALA A 226 22.99 -1.10 -0.30
C ALA A 226 21.89 -0.10 -0.65
N CYS A 227 20.66 -0.41 -0.24
CA CYS A 227 19.49 0.46 -0.40
C CYS A 227 18.70 0.49 0.90
N THR A 228 18.28 1.70 1.31
CA THR A 228 17.39 1.89 2.45
C THR A 228 15.97 2.15 1.93
N VAL A 229 14.99 1.46 2.51
CA VAL A 229 13.58 1.66 2.22
C VAL A 229 13.11 2.93 2.92
N GLU A 230 12.51 3.85 2.18
CA GLU A 230 11.96 5.09 2.73
C GLU A 230 10.81 4.85 3.72
N GLY A 231 10.51 5.84 4.58
CA GLY A 231 9.38 5.78 5.50
C GLY A 231 8.02 5.72 4.79
N ASP A 232 7.07 5.02 5.39
CA ASP A 232 5.73 4.75 4.84
C ASP A 232 4.74 5.85 5.22
N LEU A 233 4.36 6.68 4.28
CA LEU A 233 3.40 7.76 4.49
C LEU A 233 1.96 7.26 4.63
N SER A 234 1.61 6.13 4.03
CA SER A 234 0.32 5.48 4.25
C SER A 234 0.12 5.07 5.71
N ASN A 235 1.17 4.54 6.33
CA ASN A 235 1.14 4.11 7.73
C ASN A 235 1.43 5.26 8.71
N ALA A 236 2.29 6.22 8.36
CA ALA A 236 2.51 7.44 9.13
C ALA A 236 1.22 8.26 9.31
N ALA A 237 0.34 8.23 8.30
CA ALA A 237 -0.92 8.97 8.30
C ALA A 237 -1.78 8.70 9.55
N PHE A 238 -1.74 7.49 10.13
CA PHE A 238 -2.50 7.18 11.34
C PHE A 238 -2.03 8.03 12.53
N PHE A 239 -0.72 8.15 12.72
CA PHE A 239 -0.15 8.96 13.80
C PHE A 239 -0.29 10.47 13.53
N LEU A 240 -0.18 10.92 12.28
CA LEU A 240 -0.44 12.31 11.91
C LEU A 240 -1.90 12.68 12.16
N CYS A 241 -2.84 11.78 11.86
CA CYS A 241 -4.27 11.97 12.18
C CYS A 241 -4.52 11.99 13.70
N MET A 242 -3.82 11.15 14.50
CA MET A 242 -3.88 11.25 15.96
C MET A 242 -3.42 12.61 16.45
N GLY A 243 -2.34 13.16 15.85
CA GLY A 243 -1.87 14.52 16.14
C GLY A 243 -2.91 15.58 15.85
N ALA A 244 -3.64 15.47 14.73
CA ALA A 244 -4.73 16.40 14.39
C ALA A 244 -5.90 16.36 15.38
N LEU A 245 -6.00 15.30 16.18
CA LEU A 245 -7.02 15.11 17.22
C LEU A 245 -6.48 15.38 18.63
N SER A 246 -5.25 15.87 18.77
CA SER A 246 -4.56 16.06 20.04
C SER A 246 -4.08 17.51 20.20
N ASP A 247 -4.37 18.12 21.35
CA ASP A 247 -3.98 19.50 21.67
C ASP A 247 -2.44 19.64 21.80
N GLU A 248 -1.76 18.62 22.35
CA GLU A 248 -0.29 18.57 22.43
C GLU A 248 0.37 18.11 21.12
N GLY A 249 -0.35 17.30 20.33
CA GLY A 249 0.05 16.84 19.02
C GLY A 249 0.97 15.62 19.01
N VAL A 250 1.23 15.11 17.80
CA VAL A 250 2.14 14.00 17.54
C VAL A 250 3.19 14.42 16.52
N THR A 251 4.45 14.10 16.81
CA THR A 251 5.57 14.22 15.85
C THR A 251 5.89 12.84 15.27
N VAL A 252 5.88 12.73 13.96
CA VAL A 252 6.26 11.52 13.24
C VAL A 252 7.58 11.75 12.51
N GLN A 253 8.58 10.95 12.83
CA GLN A 253 9.92 10.95 12.22
C GLN A 253 9.99 9.95 11.07
N ASN A 254 11.10 9.93 10.34
CA ASN A 254 11.33 9.08 9.17
C ASN A 254 10.29 9.33 8.06
N ILE A 255 9.96 10.58 7.83
CA ILE A 255 9.11 11.03 6.72
C ILE A 255 10.03 11.50 5.59
N PRO A 256 10.04 10.84 4.42
CA PRO A 256 10.94 11.24 3.35
C PRO A 256 10.59 12.63 2.81
N GLU A 257 11.57 13.53 2.77
CA GLU A 257 11.40 14.89 2.26
C GLU A 257 11.00 14.87 0.78
N HIS A 258 11.69 14.03 0.01
CA HIS A 258 11.42 13.79 -1.40
C HIS A 258 10.94 12.37 -1.62
N THR A 259 9.68 12.23 -2.01
CA THR A 259 9.06 10.91 -2.25
C THR A 259 8.04 10.97 -3.37
N SER A 260 7.88 9.86 -4.06
CA SER A 260 6.78 9.62 -5.01
C SER A 260 5.53 9.03 -4.35
N GLN A 261 5.52 8.79 -3.04
CA GLN A 261 4.34 8.29 -2.35
C GLN A 261 3.20 9.31 -2.39
N GLY A 262 2.07 8.95 -3.00
CA GLY A 262 0.89 9.82 -3.12
C GLY A 262 0.29 10.19 -1.78
N ASP A 263 0.43 9.31 -0.80
CA ASP A 263 -0.11 9.49 0.55
C ASP A 263 0.61 10.61 1.34
N LYS A 264 1.68 11.23 0.78
CA LYS A 264 2.22 12.51 1.28
C LYS A 264 1.14 13.60 1.33
N ARG A 265 0.11 13.50 0.51
CA ARG A 265 -1.06 14.40 0.53
C ARG A 265 -1.79 14.43 1.88
N ILE A 266 -1.56 13.48 2.79
CA ILE A 266 -2.11 13.55 4.15
C ILE A 266 -1.74 14.86 4.86
N ILE A 267 -0.55 15.39 4.63
CA ILE A 267 -0.06 16.66 5.19
C ILE A 267 -0.97 17.82 4.76
N ASP A 268 -1.29 17.89 3.47
CA ASP A 268 -2.14 18.95 2.92
C ASP A 268 -3.61 18.75 3.31
N ILE A 269 -4.07 17.50 3.38
CA ILE A 269 -5.44 17.17 3.82
C ILE A 269 -5.64 17.59 5.27
N LEU A 270 -4.68 17.35 6.16
CA LEU A 270 -4.78 17.77 7.56
C LEU A 270 -4.79 19.29 7.69
N ARG A 271 -3.99 20.02 6.88
CA ARG A 271 -4.08 21.48 6.77
C ARG A 271 -5.45 21.95 6.26
N LEU A 272 -6.01 21.25 5.27
CA LEU A 272 -7.34 21.56 4.72
C LEU A 272 -8.43 21.41 5.79
N PHE A 273 -8.33 20.41 6.67
CA PHE A 273 -9.20 20.29 7.83
C PHE A 273 -8.97 21.39 8.88
N GLY A 274 -7.85 22.11 8.84
CA GLY A 274 -7.51 23.16 9.81
C GLY A 274 -6.61 22.71 10.96
N ALA A 275 -5.95 21.55 10.85
CA ALA A 275 -4.93 21.13 11.80
C ALA A 275 -3.66 22.00 11.65
N ASP A 276 -2.93 22.19 12.74
CA ASP A 276 -1.62 22.84 12.73
C ASP A 276 -0.56 21.82 12.34
N VAL A 277 0.11 22.03 11.19
CA VAL A 277 1.06 21.08 10.60
C VAL A 277 2.40 21.75 10.32
N ALA A 278 3.42 21.36 11.05
CA ALA A 278 4.80 21.77 10.88
C ALA A 278 5.64 20.65 10.27
N VAL A 279 6.43 20.96 9.23
CA VAL A 279 7.37 20.04 8.59
C VAL A 279 8.78 20.52 8.86
N SER A 280 9.64 19.64 9.35
CA SER A 280 11.04 19.96 9.69
C SER A 280 11.95 18.78 9.32
N GLY A 281 12.69 18.90 8.20
CA GLY A 281 13.52 17.83 7.68
C GLY A 281 12.70 16.57 7.41
N ASP A 282 13.07 15.47 8.02
CA ASP A 282 12.42 14.17 7.93
C ASP A 282 11.29 13.94 8.95
N SER A 283 10.81 15.02 9.58
CA SER A 283 9.81 14.95 10.65
C SER A 283 8.61 15.82 10.35
N VAL A 284 7.42 15.35 10.71
CA VAL A 284 6.17 16.10 10.61
C VAL A 284 5.49 16.11 11.99
N THR A 285 5.21 17.30 12.50
CA THR A 285 4.44 17.51 13.74
C THR A 285 3.05 18.01 13.38
N VAL A 286 2.03 17.34 13.91
CA VAL A 286 0.63 17.73 13.73
C VAL A 286 0.01 17.96 15.10
N LYS A 287 -0.74 19.06 15.23
CA LYS A 287 -1.53 19.40 16.42
C LYS A 287 -2.95 19.74 16.00
N LYS A 288 -3.86 19.58 16.94
CA LYS A 288 -5.24 19.98 16.77
C LYS A 288 -5.35 21.48 16.56
N GLY A 289 -6.03 21.85 15.48
CA GLY A 289 -6.50 23.21 15.23
C GLY A 289 -8.04 23.24 15.28
N ARG A 290 -8.62 24.26 14.69
CA ARG A 290 -10.07 24.28 14.49
C ARG A 290 -10.42 23.41 13.29
N LEU A 291 -10.82 22.18 13.57
CA LEU A 291 -11.16 21.21 12.51
C LEU A 291 -12.51 21.56 11.90
N THR A 292 -12.51 21.79 10.59
CA THR A 292 -13.69 22.09 9.77
C THR A 292 -13.80 21.12 8.62
N ALA A 293 -15.02 20.78 8.24
CA ALA A 293 -15.30 19.86 7.15
C ALA A 293 -14.76 20.36 5.80
N CYS A 294 -14.42 19.42 4.94
CA CYS A 294 -13.87 19.70 3.60
C CYS A 294 -14.25 18.59 2.60
N THR A 295 -13.92 18.80 1.34
CA THR A 295 -14.00 17.73 0.32
C THR A 295 -12.65 17.11 0.11
N VAL A 296 -12.55 15.78 0.19
CA VAL A 296 -11.33 15.00 -0.03
C VAL A 296 -11.50 14.11 -1.25
N ASP A 297 -10.69 14.34 -2.27
CA ASP A 297 -10.63 13.49 -3.47
C ASP A 297 -9.69 12.30 -3.21
N ALA A 298 -10.27 11.09 -3.20
CA ALA A 298 -9.56 9.85 -2.89
C ALA A 298 -8.93 9.16 -4.10
N ALA A 299 -9.08 9.69 -5.32
CA ALA A 299 -8.59 9.06 -6.55
C ALA A 299 -7.10 8.71 -6.49
N GLU A 300 -6.26 9.59 -5.93
CA GLU A 300 -4.81 9.38 -5.80
C GLU A 300 -4.36 8.83 -4.44
N ILE A 301 -5.27 8.80 -3.44
CA ILE A 301 -4.97 8.44 -2.05
C ILE A 301 -5.97 7.43 -1.46
N PRO A 302 -6.30 6.36 -2.20
CA PRO A 302 -7.36 5.42 -1.79
C PRO A 302 -7.10 4.78 -0.43
N ASP A 303 -5.84 4.68 -0.04
CA ASP A 303 -5.43 4.05 1.20
C ASP A 303 -5.59 4.95 2.43
N LEU A 304 -5.79 6.25 2.26
CA LEU A 304 -6.04 7.20 3.35
C LEU A 304 -7.53 7.32 3.72
N VAL A 305 -8.46 6.81 2.90
CA VAL A 305 -9.90 6.95 3.11
C VAL A 305 -10.32 6.58 4.54
N PRO A 306 -9.97 5.41 5.11
CA PRO A 306 -10.42 5.05 6.45
C PRO A 306 -9.93 6.03 7.53
N VAL A 307 -8.65 6.40 7.51
CA VAL A 307 -8.06 7.24 8.56
C VAL A 307 -8.51 8.70 8.45
N VAL A 308 -8.62 9.25 7.25
CA VAL A 308 -9.13 10.62 7.03
C VAL A 308 -10.58 10.73 7.47
N SER A 309 -11.37 9.68 7.29
CA SER A 309 -12.76 9.63 7.76
C SER A 309 -12.89 9.73 9.28
N THR A 310 -11.87 9.29 10.05
CA THR A 310 -11.88 9.47 11.51
C THR A 310 -11.64 10.94 11.91
N VAL A 311 -10.79 11.67 11.19
CA VAL A 311 -10.59 13.12 11.39
C VAL A 311 -11.87 13.87 10.99
N ALA A 312 -12.50 13.47 9.89
CA ALA A 312 -13.75 14.04 9.43
C ALA A 312 -14.89 13.93 10.48
N ALA A 313 -14.93 12.84 11.24
CA ALA A 313 -15.93 12.67 12.31
C ALA A 313 -15.75 13.69 13.46
N ALA A 314 -14.53 14.22 13.67
CA ALA A 314 -14.24 15.26 14.65
C ALA A 314 -14.42 16.68 14.09
N ALA A 315 -14.41 16.87 12.77
CA ALA A 315 -14.47 18.19 12.13
C ALA A 315 -15.91 18.76 12.15
N GLU A 316 -16.05 20.07 12.32
CA GLU A 316 -17.37 20.74 12.26
C GLU A 316 -17.90 20.76 10.82
N GLY A 317 -19.10 20.23 10.59
CA GLY A 317 -19.81 20.22 9.29
C GLY A 317 -19.76 18.88 8.55
N ASP A 318 -20.04 18.91 7.25
CA ASP A 318 -20.20 17.71 6.41
C ASP A 318 -18.99 17.53 5.52
N THR A 319 -18.18 16.52 5.80
CA THR A 319 -17.02 16.14 4.96
C THR A 319 -17.46 15.19 3.86
N HIS A 320 -17.06 15.49 2.63
CA HIS A 320 -17.29 14.65 1.46
C HIS A 320 -16.02 13.94 1.04
N ILE A 321 -16.00 12.61 1.10
CA ILE A 321 -14.98 11.76 0.47
C ILE A 321 -15.52 11.35 -0.89
N ILE A 322 -14.82 11.70 -1.98
CA ILE A 322 -15.26 11.46 -3.35
C ILE A 322 -14.23 10.65 -4.15
N ASN A 323 -14.63 10.10 -5.30
CA ASN A 323 -13.78 9.31 -6.19
C ASN A 323 -13.14 8.09 -5.50
N ALA A 324 -13.87 7.43 -4.61
CA ALA A 324 -13.39 6.33 -3.77
C ALA A 324 -13.93 4.95 -4.17
N ALA A 325 -14.62 4.79 -5.32
CA ALA A 325 -15.26 3.53 -5.71
C ALA A 325 -14.29 2.31 -5.65
N ARG A 326 -13.03 2.50 -6.03
CA ARG A 326 -12.04 1.40 -6.06
C ARG A 326 -11.64 0.86 -4.69
N VAL A 327 -11.88 1.61 -3.60
CA VAL A 327 -11.52 1.12 -2.27
C VAL A 327 -12.42 -0.04 -1.82
N ARG A 328 -13.55 -0.26 -2.51
CA ARG A 328 -14.43 -1.43 -2.31
C ARG A 328 -13.76 -2.75 -2.73
N LEU A 329 -12.77 -2.69 -3.63
CA LEU A 329 -12.04 -3.84 -4.17
C LEU A 329 -10.71 -4.11 -3.44
N LYS A 330 -10.53 -3.52 -2.25
CA LYS A 330 -9.33 -3.70 -1.43
C LYS A 330 -9.45 -4.93 -0.51
N GLU A 331 -8.73 -4.94 0.60
CA GLU A 331 -8.72 -6.01 1.60
C GLU A 331 -10.11 -6.26 2.20
N SER A 332 -10.86 -5.18 2.36
CA SER A 332 -12.31 -5.16 2.66
C SER A 332 -13.00 -4.23 1.66
N ASP A 333 -14.33 -4.18 1.65
CA ASP A 333 -15.05 -3.03 1.09
C ASP A 333 -14.84 -1.85 2.04
N ARG A 334 -13.80 -1.04 1.77
CA ARG A 334 -13.37 0.01 2.69
C ARG A 334 -14.36 1.16 2.83
N LEU A 335 -15.27 1.38 1.90
CA LEU A 335 -16.37 2.35 2.12
C LEU A 335 -17.33 1.81 3.16
N MET A 336 -17.82 0.59 2.97
CA MET A 336 -18.74 -0.07 3.88
C MET A 336 -18.11 -0.25 5.28
N THR A 337 -16.86 -0.76 5.36
CA THR A 337 -16.21 -1.03 6.64
C THR A 337 -15.84 0.23 7.40
N THR A 338 -15.46 1.33 6.71
CA THR A 338 -15.23 2.65 7.34
C THR A 338 -16.52 3.24 7.85
N ALA A 339 -17.61 3.20 7.06
CA ALA A 339 -18.92 3.66 7.51
C ALA A 339 -19.41 2.86 8.72
N THR A 340 -19.22 1.54 8.71
CA THR A 340 -19.58 0.65 9.83
C THR A 340 -18.78 0.97 11.09
N LEU A 341 -17.45 1.15 10.97
CA LEU A 341 -16.59 1.56 12.08
C LEU A 341 -17.13 2.84 12.74
N LEU A 342 -17.30 3.89 11.95
CA LEU A 342 -17.70 5.20 12.47
C LEU A 342 -19.12 5.18 13.05
N ARG A 343 -20.07 4.52 12.39
CA ARG A 343 -21.47 4.36 12.91
C ARG A 343 -21.49 3.59 14.22
N SER A 344 -20.64 2.56 14.38
CA SER A 344 -20.54 1.76 15.62
C SER A 344 -20.02 2.60 16.80
N LEU A 345 -19.35 3.72 16.53
CA LEU A 345 -18.90 4.69 17.54
C LEU A 345 -19.82 5.90 17.65
N GLY A 346 -20.98 5.89 16.99
CA GLY A 346 -22.03 6.93 17.10
C GLY A 346 -21.91 8.06 16.08
N ALA A 347 -20.99 8.00 15.11
CA ALA A 347 -20.94 8.98 14.04
C ALA A 347 -22.11 8.83 13.06
N SER A 348 -22.51 9.95 12.46
CA SER A 348 -23.49 9.97 11.36
C SER A 348 -22.73 9.94 10.03
N VAL A 349 -22.92 8.87 9.26
CA VAL A 349 -22.21 8.66 7.99
C VAL A 349 -23.19 8.19 6.92
N GLU A 350 -23.14 8.81 5.76
CA GLU A 350 -23.83 8.34 4.55
C GLU A 350 -22.82 7.63 3.65
N GLU A 351 -23.14 6.40 3.27
CA GLU A 351 -22.33 5.63 2.32
C GLU A 351 -22.91 5.83 0.91
N LEU A 352 -22.06 6.32 0.00
CA LEU A 352 -22.35 6.51 -1.41
C LEU A 352 -21.68 5.41 -2.26
N PRO A 353 -22.10 5.19 -3.51
CA PRO A 353 -21.48 4.21 -4.40
C PRO A 353 -19.95 4.42 -4.56
N ASP A 354 -19.49 5.67 -4.56
CA ASP A 354 -18.11 6.08 -4.81
C ASP A 354 -17.52 7.00 -3.73
N GLY A 355 -18.12 7.03 -2.52
CA GLY A 355 -17.66 7.91 -1.47
C GLY A 355 -18.40 7.79 -0.15
N LEU A 356 -18.11 8.75 0.74
CA LEU A 356 -18.76 8.89 2.04
C LEU A 356 -19.12 10.35 2.28
N ILE A 357 -20.26 10.61 2.96
CA ILE A 357 -20.54 11.89 3.62
C ILE A 357 -20.48 11.64 5.11
N ILE A 358 -19.61 12.38 5.82
CA ILE A 358 -19.43 12.25 7.25
C ILE A 358 -19.90 13.54 7.91
N HIS A 359 -20.98 13.45 8.70
CA HIS A 359 -21.53 14.56 9.49
C HIS A 359 -20.78 14.62 10.82
N GLY A 360 -19.76 15.46 10.88
CA GLY A 360 -18.84 15.53 12.03
C GLY A 360 -19.30 16.47 13.16
N GLY A 361 -18.38 16.73 14.09
CA GLY A 361 -18.61 17.63 15.23
C GLY A 361 -19.50 17.06 16.34
N ARG A 362 -19.78 15.75 16.32
CA ARG A 362 -20.54 15.06 17.36
C ARG A 362 -19.62 14.22 18.24
N PRO A 363 -19.89 14.12 19.55
CA PRO A 363 -19.16 13.20 20.43
C PRO A 363 -19.29 11.75 19.92
N LEU A 364 -18.15 11.04 19.92
CA LEU A 364 -18.13 9.59 19.67
C LEU A 364 -18.09 8.87 21.01
N HIS A 365 -18.74 7.72 21.09
CA HIS A 365 -18.69 6.84 22.26
C HIS A 365 -17.79 5.62 21.97
N GLY A 366 -17.40 4.90 23.00
CA GLY A 366 -16.68 3.65 22.85
C GLY A 366 -17.55 2.53 22.29
N GLY A 367 -16.90 1.42 21.95
CA GLY A 367 -17.60 0.26 21.41
C GLY A 367 -16.66 -0.84 20.98
N THR A 368 -17.22 -1.90 20.39
CA THR A 368 -16.45 -2.99 19.78
C THR A 368 -16.47 -2.86 18.28
N ILE A 369 -15.29 -2.82 17.67
CA ILE A 369 -15.08 -2.68 16.24
C ILE A 369 -14.48 -3.97 15.69
N ASP A 370 -15.10 -4.50 14.64
CA ASP A 370 -14.49 -5.54 13.83
C ASP A 370 -13.48 -4.91 12.87
N SER A 371 -12.26 -5.44 12.81
CA SER A 371 -11.25 -5.03 11.84
C SER A 371 -11.58 -5.47 10.41
N PHE A 372 -12.50 -6.40 10.22
CA PHE A 372 -12.80 -7.03 8.92
C PHE A 372 -11.54 -7.61 8.23
N ASN A 373 -10.57 -8.06 9.03
CA ASN A 373 -9.24 -8.48 8.57
C ASN A 373 -8.53 -7.42 7.69
N ASP A 374 -8.87 -6.14 7.88
CA ASP A 374 -8.24 -5.00 7.20
C ASP A 374 -7.47 -4.15 8.23
N HIS A 375 -6.14 -4.13 8.05
CA HIS A 375 -5.22 -3.40 8.92
C HIS A 375 -5.55 -1.90 9.00
N ARG A 376 -6.07 -1.29 7.91
CA ARG A 376 -6.43 0.13 7.90
C ARG A 376 -7.66 0.42 8.73
N ILE A 377 -8.62 -0.51 8.79
CA ILE A 377 -9.79 -0.39 9.67
C ILE A 377 -9.36 -0.53 11.13
N ALA A 378 -8.52 -1.52 11.47
CA ALA A 378 -8.00 -1.69 12.83
C ALA A 378 -7.22 -0.45 13.30
N MET A 379 -6.34 0.11 12.46
CA MET A 379 -5.56 1.30 12.80
C MET A 379 -6.44 2.57 12.83
N SER A 380 -7.46 2.69 11.99
CA SER A 380 -8.42 3.80 12.06
C SER A 380 -9.27 3.77 13.32
N ALA A 381 -9.62 2.57 13.83
CA ALA A 381 -10.28 2.43 15.12
C ALA A 381 -9.41 2.96 16.28
N ALA A 382 -8.08 2.78 16.19
CA ALA A 382 -7.15 3.35 17.15
C ALA A 382 -7.10 4.90 17.10
N VAL A 383 -7.19 5.48 15.90
CA VAL A 383 -7.31 6.94 15.72
C VAL A 383 -8.63 7.43 16.28
N ALA A 384 -9.75 6.75 15.99
CA ALA A 384 -11.07 7.11 16.51
C ALA A 384 -11.13 7.05 18.05
N ALA A 385 -10.44 6.10 18.69
CA ALA A 385 -10.36 6.00 20.14
C ALA A 385 -9.82 7.27 20.80
N CYS A 386 -9.04 8.11 20.08
CA CYS A 386 -8.53 9.37 20.59
C CYS A 386 -9.61 10.41 20.89
N ILE A 387 -10.79 10.28 20.27
CA ILE A 387 -11.92 11.22 20.41
C ILE A 387 -13.19 10.57 20.98
N CYS A 388 -13.11 9.30 21.39
CA CYS A 388 -14.22 8.61 22.03
C CYS A 388 -14.30 8.96 23.52
N THR A 389 -15.52 8.95 24.07
CA THR A 389 -15.76 9.16 25.52
C THR A 389 -15.45 7.92 26.34
N ASP A 390 -15.47 6.74 25.71
CA ASP A 390 -15.28 5.43 26.36
C ASP A 390 -14.27 4.59 25.60
N PRO A 391 -13.71 3.51 26.20
CA PRO A 391 -12.76 2.64 25.54
C PRO A 391 -13.30 1.97 24.27
N VAL A 392 -12.41 1.72 23.32
CA VAL A 392 -12.71 1.04 22.05
C VAL A 392 -12.02 -0.33 22.04
N THR A 393 -12.78 -1.40 21.80
CA THR A 393 -12.25 -2.74 21.61
C THR A 393 -12.18 -3.08 20.13
N VAL A 394 -11.00 -3.46 19.64
CA VAL A 394 -10.79 -3.88 18.24
C VAL A 394 -10.62 -5.39 18.20
N THR A 395 -11.48 -6.08 17.46
CA THR A 395 -11.36 -7.52 17.20
C THR A 395 -10.56 -7.79 15.94
N GLY A 396 -9.82 -8.90 15.86
CA GLY A 396 -8.95 -9.22 14.73
C GLY A 396 -7.75 -8.26 14.59
N CYS A 397 -7.28 -7.69 15.69
CA CYS A 397 -6.26 -6.63 15.74
C CYS A 397 -4.89 -7.05 15.19
N GLU A 398 -4.62 -8.35 15.03
CA GLU A 398 -3.41 -8.90 14.40
C GLU A 398 -3.29 -8.64 12.90
N CYS A 399 -4.37 -8.21 12.25
CA CYS A 399 -4.35 -7.85 10.83
C CYS A 399 -3.38 -6.69 10.51
N VAL A 400 -2.99 -5.87 11.51
CA VAL A 400 -1.99 -4.81 11.35
C VAL A 400 -0.61 -5.36 10.92
N ASN A 401 -0.30 -6.61 11.25
CA ASN A 401 0.94 -7.27 10.84
C ASN A 401 1.12 -7.36 9.31
N LYS A 402 0.04 -7.16 8.56
CA LYS A 402 0.08 -7.13 7.10
C LYS A 402 0.95 -5.99 6.55
N SER A 403 0.92 -4.83 7.22
CA SER A 403 1.67 -3.65 6.77
C SER A 403 2.48 -2.96 7.86
N PHE A 404 2.10 -3.09 9.13
CA PHE A 404 2.72 -2.39 10.24
C PHE A 404 2.77 -3.26 11.52
N PRO A 405 3.69 -4.24 11.62
CA PRO A 405 3.74 -5.19 12.73
C PRO A 405 3.85 -4.55 14.12
N ARG A 406 4.59 -3.42 14.21
CA ARG A 406 4.82 -2.70 15.48
C ARG A 406 3.81 -1.58 15.75
N PHE A 407 2.66 -1.56 15.05
CA PHE A 407 1.68 -0.49 15.21
C PHE A 407 1.20 -0.34 16.66
N TRP A 408 0.79 -1.45 17.30
CA TRP A 408 0.28 -1.41 18.67
C TRP A 408 1.35 -1.02 19.70
N GLU A 409 2.61 -1.42 19.48
CA GLU A 409 3.74 -1.00 20.30
C GLU A 409 3.93 0.52 20.21
N LYS A 410 4.00 1.05 18.98
CA LYS A 410 4.17 2.50 18.75
C LYS A 410 2.97 3.31 19.24
N PHE A 411 1.76 2.82 19.05
CA PHE A 411 0.53 3.42 19.57
C PHE A 411 0.56 3.52 21.10
N ASN A 412 0.94 2.44 21.78
CA ASN A 412 1.02 2.40 23.25
C ASN A 412 2.22 3.19 23.79
N GLY A 413 3.25 3.46 22.97
CA GLY A 413 4.39 4.30 23.31
C GLY A 413 4.07 5.80 23.32
N LEU A 414 2.95 6.21 22.70
CA LEU A 414 2.47 7.59 22.82
C LEU A 414 1.78 7.82 24.18
N GLU A 415 1.98 8.99 24.76
CA GLU A 415 1.26 9.38 25.97
C GLU A 415 -0.24 9.48 25.69
N CYS A 416 -1.06 9.04 26.65
CA CYS A 416 -2.50 9.16 26.61
C CYS A 416 -2.95 10.26 27.58
N ARG A 417 -3.58 11.30 27.05
CA ARG A 417 -4.18 12.41 27.83
C ARG A 417 -5.71 12.27 27.79
N GLN A 418 -6.33 12.45 28.95
CA GLN A 418 -7.80 12.45 29.08
C GLN A 418 -8.35 13.86 28.99
#